data_41019f0d25daf20ab2fe6ee299aae06e
#
_entry.id   41019f0d25daf20ab2fe6ee299aae06e
#
_cell.length_a   1.000
_cell.length_b   1.000
_cell.length_c   1.000
_cell.angle_alpha   90.00
_cell.angle_beta   90.00
_cell.angle_gamma   90.00
#
_symmetry.space_group_name_H-M   'P 1'
#
loop_
_entity.id
_entity.type
_entity.pdbx_description
1 polymer ?
#
loop_
_entity_poly.entity_id
_entity_poly.type
_entity_poly.pdbx_seq_one_letter_code
_entity_poly.pdbx_strand_id
1 'polypeptide(L)'
;GFNRLSIIDLEHSHQPLRWGPADAPDRYALTFNGEIYNYLELREELQAAGYTFNTEGDGEPIVVGYHHWGADVVNHLRGMFGIVIWDTQTKTMFAARDQFGIKPLYYATTEAGTVFASEMKSILAMAETIGLDLSLDKRAIEHYVDLQYVPEPESLHANIRRVESGCTVTLKPGGEVVSDRY
;
A
#
# COMPACT_ATOMS: atom_id res chain seq x y z
N GLY A 1 -0.94 13.01 -4.72
CA GLY A 1 -0.54 13.01 -6.14
C GLY A 1 0.11 11.70 -6.52
N PHE A 2 0.01 11.31 -7.78
CA PHE A 2 0.54 10.07 -8.30
C PHE A 2 1.24 10.33 -9.63
N ASN A 3 2.54 9.99 -9.71
CA ASN A 3 3.30 9.99 -10.96
C ASN A 3 3.58 8.53 -11.32
N ARG A 4 3.06 8.07 -12.46
CA ARG A 4 3.18 6.68 -12.89
C ARG A 4 4.22 6.55 -14.00
N LEU A 5 5.18 5.65 -13.81
CA LEU A 5 5.92 5.03 -14.89
C LEU A 5 5.15 3.78 -15.33
N SER A 6 4.31 3.94 -16.36
CA SER A 6 3.43 2.86 -16.80
C SER A 6 4.19 1.86 -17.64
N ILE A 7 4.03 0.56 -17.34
CA ILE A 7 4.59 -0.56 -18.10
C ILE A 7 3.46 -1.34 -18.78
N ILE A 8 2.36 -1.59 -18.07
CA ILE A 8 1.21 -2.35 -18.53
C ILE A 8 -0.02 -1.43 -18.56
N ASP A 9 -0.88 -1.54 -19.56
CA ASP A 9 -2.13 -0.81 -19.76
C ASP A 9 -1.98 0.71 -19.55
N LEU A 10 -1.40 1.38 -20.54
CA LEU A 10 -1.08 2.81 -20.46
C LEU A 10 -2.31 3.71 -20.38
N GLU A 11 -3.45 3.28 -20.95
CA GLU A 11 -4.63 4.11 -21.17
C GLU A 11 -5.69 3.95 -20.06
N HIS A 12 -5.86 2.76 -19.48
CA HIS A 12 -7.01 2.45 -18.62
C HIS A 12 -6.66 2.21 -17.14
N SER A 13 -5.39 1.98 -16.80
CA SER A 13 -4.96 1.74 -15.41
C SER A 13 -4.62 3.02 -14.65
N HIS A 14 -5.53 3.99 -14.60
CA HIS A 14 -5.35 5.19 -13.79
C HIS A 14 -5.42 4.86 -12.29
N GLN A 15 -4.65 5.62 -11.48
CA GLN A 15 -4.68 5.50 -10.04
C GLN A 15 -5.13 6.81 -9.38
N PRO A 16 -5.89 6.74 -8.26
CA PRO A 16 -6.30 5.50 -7.60
C PRO A 16 -7.26 4.69 -8.47
N LEU A 17 -6.99 3.38 -8.62
CA LEU A 17 -7.89 2.46 -9.30
C LEU A 17 -9.09 2.20 -8.40
N ARG A 18 -10.31 2.41 -8.93
CA ARG A 18 -11.55 2.13 -8.23
C ARG A 18 -12.17 0.85 -8.74
N TRP A 19 -12.63 0.03 -7.81
CA TRP A 19 -13.31 -1.22 -8.13
C TRP A 19 -14.27 -1.62 -6.99
N GLY A 20 -15.25 -2.42 -7.32
CA GLY A 20 -16.14 -3.06 -6.36
C GLY A 20 -17.14 -3.98 -7.04
N PRO A 21 -17.88 -4.80 -6.28
CA PRO A 21 -18.93 -5.65 -6.81
C PRO A 21 -20.08 -4.81 -7.38
N ALA A 22 -20.96 -5.43 -8.15
CA ALA A 22 -22.04 -4.77 -8.89
C ALA A 22 -22.96 -3.90 -8.00
N ASP A 23 -23.17 -4.29 -6.75
CA ASP A 23 -23.98 -3.57 -5.74
C ASP A 23 -23.18 -2.42 -5.05
N ALA A 24 -21.86 -2.35 -5.24
CA ALA A 24 -21.00 -1.32 -4.68
C ALA A 24 -19.76 -1.08 -5.58
N PRO A 25 -19.92 -0.53 -6.80
CA PRO A 25 -18.89 -0.52 -7.85
C PRO A 25 -17.63 0.28 -7.49
N ASP A 26 -17.71 1.25 -6.58
CA ASP A 26 -16.59 2.10 -6.13
C ASP A 26 -16.17 1.79 -4.68
N ARG A 27 -16.42 0.58 -4.20
CA ARG A 27 -16.14 0.21 -2.81
C ARG A 27 -14.67 0.39 -2.45
N TYR A 28 -13.77 -0.04 -3.32
CA TYR A 28 -12.34 0.00 -3.06
C TYR A 28 -11.64 1.05 -3.90
N ALA A 29 -10.62 1.67 -3.30
CA ALA A 29 -9.68 2.54 -3.99
C ALA A 29 -8.26 2.03 -3.74
N LEU A 30 -7.59 1.60 -4.82
CA LEU A 30 -6.22 1.07 -4.79
C LEU A 30 -5.23 2.13 -5.26
N THR A 31 -4.15 2.30 -4.49
CA THR A 31 -2.90 2.86 -4.97
C THR A 31 -1.81 1.79 -4.92
N PHE A 32 -1.07 1.65 -6.01
CA PHE A 32 -0.12 0.58 -6.22
C PHE A 32 1.15 1.10 -6.90
N ASN A 33 2.29 0.81 -6.30
CA ASN A 33 3.61 1.05 -6.87
C ASN A 33 4.33 -0.29 -6.98
N GLY A 34 4.51 -0.78 -8.18
CA GLY A 34 5.16 -2.09 -8.38
C GLY A 34 4.78 -2.76 -9.68
N GLU A 35 4.94 -4.07 -9.70
CA GLU A 35 4.57 -4.97 -10.80
C GLU A 35 4.22 -6.36 -10.23
N ILE A 36 3.07 -6.90 -10.61
CA ILE A 36 2.62 -8.24 -10.23
C ILE A 36 2.85 -9.17 -11.41
N TYR A 37 3.83 -10.05 -11.27
CA TYR A 37 4.31 -10.91 -12.37
C TYR A 37 3.30 -12.00 -12.76
N ASN A 38 2.49 -12.47 -11.81
CA ASN A 38 1.46 -13.50 -12.05
C ASN A 38 0.05 -12.91 -12.21
N TYR A 39 -0.08 -11.68 -12.68
CA TYR A 39 -1.39 -11.02 -12.79
C TYR A 39 -2.35 -11.72 -13.78
N LEU A 40 -1.81 -12.38 -14.81
CA LEU A 40 -2.63 -13.13 -15.76
C LEU A 40 -3.24 -14.39 -15.13
N GLU A 41 -2.43 -15.16 -14.37
CA GLU A 41 -2.90 -16.34 -13.64
C GLU A 41 -3.94 -15.96 -12.58
N LEU A 42 -3.71 -14.87 -11.85
CA LEU A 42 -4.68 -14.36 -10.88
C LEU A 42 -5.99 -13.93 -11.55
N ARG A 43 -5.90 -13.31 -12.71
CA ARG A 43 -7.07 -12.92 -13.49
C ARG A 43 -7.89 -14.14 -13.90
N GLU A 44 -7.25 -15.20 -14.42
CA GLU A 44 -7.92 -16.45 -14.80
C GLU A 44 -8.60 -17.11 -13.59
N GLU A 45 -7.92 -17.18 -12.45
CA GLU A 45 -8.48 -17.75 -11.21
C GLU A 45 -9.69 -16.97 -10.72
N LEU A 46 -9.62 -15.64 -10.68
CA LEU A 46 -10.70 -14.78 -10.23
C LEU A 46 -11.86 -14.76 -11.24
N GLN A 47 -11.61 -14.87 -12.55
CA GLN A 47 -12.67 -15.04 -13.55
C GLN A 47 -13.40 -16.38 -13.39
N ALA A 48 -12.69 -17.46 -13.07
CA ALA A 48 -13.29 -18.74 -12.76
C ALA A 48 -14.14 -18.67 -11.47
N ALA A 49 -13.80 -17.77 -10.54
CA ALA A 49 -14.60 -17.48 -9.36
C ALA A 49 -15.81 -16.53 -9.62
N GLY A 50 -15.98 -16.06 -10.89
CA GLY A 50 -17.11 -15.26 -11.34
C GLY A 50 -16.89 -13.74 -11.36
N TYR A 51 -15.67 -13.28 -11.16
CA TYR A 51 -15.35 -11.84 -11.23
C TYR A 51 -15.09 -11.38 -12.67
N THR A 52 -15.40 -10.12 -12.93
CA THR A 52 -15.12 -9.45 -14.20
C THR A 52 -14.10 -8.33 -14.02
N PHE A 53 -13.34 -8.05 -15.06
CA PHE A 53 -12.29 -7.03 -15.09
C PHE A 53 -12.60 -5.94 -16.10
N ASN A 54 -12.23 -4.71 -15.80
CA ASN A 54 -12.46 -3.53 -16.64
C ASN A 54 -11.18 -3.04 -17.31
N THR A 55 -10.01 -3.48 -16.81
CA THR A 55 -8.69 -3.08 -17.30
C THR A 55 -7.86 -4.31 -17.66
N GLU A 56 -6.80 -4.13 -18.43
CA GLU A 56 -5.82 -5.19 -18.71
C GLU A 56 -4.57 -5.09 -17.81
N GLY A 57 -4.57 -4.15 -16.87
CA GLY A 57 -3.45 -3.91 -15.96
C GLY A 57 -3.32 -4.93 -14.85
N ASP A 58 -2.15 -4.94 -14.22
CA ASP A 58 -1.80 -5.80 -13.08
C ASP A 58 -2.36 -5.29 -11.72
N GLY A 59 -2.86 -4.06 -11.68
CA GLY A 59 -3.44 -3.49 -10.47
C GLY A 59 -4.84 -4.01 -10.14
N GLU A 60 -5.68 -4.27 -11.15
CA GLU A 60 -7.06 -4.70 -10.91
C GLU A 60 -7.15 -6.09 -10.26
N PRO A 61 -6.35 -7.12 -10.64
CA PRO A 61 -6.28 -8.39 -9.91
C PRO A 61 -5.95 -8.26 -8.42
N ILE A 62 -5.21 -7.24 -8.02
CA ILE A 62 -4.91 -6.98 -6.59
C ILE A 62 -6.20 -6.64 -5.83
N VAL A 63 -6.97 -5.69 -6.32
CA VAL A 63 -8.19 -5.22 -5.62
C VAL A 63 -9.32 -6.22 -5.70
N VAL A 64 -9.46 -6.94 -6.81
CA VAL A 64 -10.42 -8.06 -6.94
C VAL A 64 -10.03 -9.20 -6.01
N GLY A 65 -8.74 -9.55 -5.96
CA GLY A 65 -8.21 -10.55 -5.03
C GLY A 65 -8.39 -10.14 -3.57
N TYR A 66 -8.19 -8.87 -3.23
CA TYR A 66 -8.48 -8.38 -1.88
C TYR A 66 -9.95 -8.50 -1.52
N HIS A 67 -10.85 -8.26 -2.47
CA HIS A 67 -12.28 -8.51 -2.25
C HIS A 67 -12.58 -10.00 -2.01
N HIS A 68 -11.91 -10.90 -2.71
CA HIS A 68 -12.14 -12.34 -2.66
C HIS A 68 -11.50 -13.00 -1.44
N TRP A 69 -10.20 -12.73 -1.18
CA TRP A 69 -9.39 -13.36 -0.13
C TRP A 69 -9.14 -12.47 1.10
N GLY A 70 -9.58 -11.21 1.07
CA GLY A 70 -9.24 -10.25 2.13
C GLY A 70 -7.74 -9.99 2.20
N ALA A 71 -7.20 -9.89 3.41
CA ALA A 71 -5.77 -9.65 3.64
C ALA A 71 -4.87 -10.77 3.11
N ASP A 72 -5.39 -11.99 2.93
CA ASP A 72 -4.64 -13.13 2.39
C ASP A 72 -4.24 -12.96 0.93
N VAL A 73 -4.78 -11.96 0.23
CA VAL A 73 -4.38 -11.62 -1.15
C VAL A 73 -2.86 -11.57 -1.33
N VAL A 74 -2.10 -11.10 -0.32
CA VAL A 74 -0.64 -10.98 -0.39
C VAL A 74 0.06 -12.32 -0.61
N ASN A 75 -0.53 -13.42 -0.16
CA ASN A 75 0.00 -14.77 -0.34
C ASN A 75 -0.22 -15.31 -1.77
N HIS A 76 -1.12 -14.68 -2.53
CA HIS A 76 -1.36 -15.00 -3.95
C HIS A 76 -0.50 -14.16 -4.91
N LEU A 77 0.09 -13.06 -4.43
CA LEU A 77 0.87 -12.15 -5.27
C LEU A 77 2.31 -12.63 -5.45
N ARG A 78 2.78 -12.65 -6.69
CA ARG A 78 4.21 -12.77 -7.03
C ARG A 78 4.64 -11.48 -7.74
N GLY A 79 5.52 -10.71 -7.11
CA GLY A 79 5.94 -9.43 -7.67
C GLY A 79 6.70 -8.57 -6.68
N MET A 80 6.90 -7.33 -7.07
CA MET A 80 7.45 -6.28 -6.22
C MET A 80 6.39 -5.20 -6.04
N PHE A 81 6.05 -4.84 -4.80
CA PHE A 81 4.91 -3.95 -4.59
C PHE A 81 4.93 -3.17 -3.26
N GLY A 82 4.40 -1.95 -3.35
CA GLY A 82 3.81 -1.22 -2.24
C GLY A 82 2.34 -0.96 -2.58
N ILE A 83 1.43 -1.52 -1.81
CA ILE A 83 -0.01 -1.51 -2.04
C ILE A 83 -0.70 -0.75 -0.91
N VAL A 84 -1.69 0.08 -1.25
CA VAL A 84 -2.62 0.66 -0.28
C VAL A 84 -4.03 0.58 -0.85
N ILE A 85 -4.94 -0.05 -0.12
CA ILE A 85 -6.36 -0.22 -0.47
C ILE A 85 -7.21 0.46 0.60
N TRP A 86 -8.10 1.34 0.19
CA TRP A 86 -9.14 1.93 1.01
C TRP A 86 -10.48 1.26 0.74
N ASP A 87 -11.09 0.67 1.77
CA ASP A 87 -12.48 0.16 1.71
C ASP A 87 -13.44 1.23 2.23
N THR A 88 -14.27 1.76 1.34
CA THR A 88 -15.23 2.82 1.65
C THR A 88 -16.38 2.36 2.54
N GLN A 89 -16.70 1.07 2.56
CA GLN A 89 -17.77 0.50 3.38
C GLN A 89 -17.33 0.29 4.82
N THR A 90 -16.22 -0.42 5.00
CA THR A 90 -15.69 -0.74 6.35
C THR A 90 -14.89 0.39 6.96
N LYS A 91 -14.53 1.42 6.15
CA LYS A 91 -13.61 2.49 6.54
C LYS A 91 -12.25 1.96 7.00
N THR A 92 -11.82 0.87 6.41
CA THR A 92 -10.55 0.20 6.68
C THR A 92 -9.54 0.56 5.60
N MET A 93 -8.32 0.84 5.99
CA MET A 93 -7.19 0.96 5.08
C MET A 93 -6.28 -0.25 5.25
N PHE A 94 -6.01 -0.94 4.15
CA PHE A 94 -5.09 -2.06 4.09
C PHE A 94 -3.86 -1.65 3.28
N ALA A 95 -2.68 -1.87 3.82
CA ALA A 95 -1.42 -1.65 3.12
C ALA A 95 -0.56 -2.91 3.18
N ALA A 96 0.23 -3.15 2.13
CA ALA A 96 1.13 -4.28 2.06
C ALA A 96 2.41 -3.91 1.31
N ARG A 97 3.53 -4.52 1.70
CA ARG A 97 4.81 -4.37 1.04
C ARG A 97 5.39 -5.73 0.72
N ASP A 98 6.00 -5.86 -0.47
CA ASP A 98 6.54 -7.13 -0.94
C ASP A 98 7.55 -7.76 0.02
N GLN A 99 7.72 -9.09 -0.08
CA GLN A 99 8.50 -9.93 0.85
C GLN A 99 9.97 -9.48 0.96
N PHE A 100 10.53 -8.86 -0.07
CA PHE A 100 11.91 -8.40 -0.10
C PHE A 100 12.05 -6.89 0.12
N GLY A 101 10.91 -6.16 0.25
CA GLY A 101 10.91 -4.71 0.41
C GLY A 101 11.49 -3.96 -0.78
N ILE A 102 11.36 -4.52 -2.00
CA ILE A 102 11.90 -3.92 -3.23
C ILE A 102 11.24 -2.56 -3.47
N LYS A 103 9.91 -2.48 -3.28
CA LYS A 103 9.21 -1.20 -3.36
C LYS A 103 9.12 -0.55 -1.98
N PRO A 104 9.47 0.74 -1.87
CA PRO A 104 9.35 1.45 -0.60
C PRO A 104 7.89 1.78 -0.29
N LEU A 105 7.53 1.74 1.00
CA LEU A 105 6.23 2.19 1.50
C LEU A 105 6.41 2.77 2.90
N TYR A 106 6.13 4.06 3.04
CA TYR A 106 6.17 4.80 4.30
C TYR A 106 4.77 5.16 4.76
N TYR A 107 4.60 5.35 6.06
CA TYR A 107 3.36 5.89 6.62
C TYR A 107 3.64 6.77 7.85
N ALA A 108 2.69 7.65 8.11
CA ALA A 108 2.62 8.44 9.33
C ALA A 108 1.17 8.56 9.79
N THR A 109 0.95 8.45 11.09
CA THR A 109 -0.38 8.57 11.72
C THR A 109 -0.40 9.80 12.60
N THR A 110 -1.44 10.63 12.45
CA THR A 110 -1.71 11.83 13.25
C THR A 110 -3.18 11.83 13.67
N GLU A 111 -3.59 12.81 14.45
CA GLU A 111 -5.02 13.01 14.77
C GLU A 111 -5.88 13.30 13.52
N ALA A 112 -5.29 13.89 12.49
CA ALA A 112 -5.96 14.13 11.21
C ALA A 112 -6.16 12.86 10.36
N GLY A 113 -5.48 11.76 10.69
CA GLY A 113 -5.53 10.48 10.00
C GLY A 113 -4.17 9.90 9.66
N THR A 114 -4.17 8.88 8.81
CA THR A 114 -2.94 8.21 8.35
C THR A 114 -2.68 8.50 6.88
N VAL A 115 -1.43 8.79 6.57
CA VAL A 115 -0.95 8.98 5.19
C VAL A 115 0.05 7.90 4.84
N PHE A 116 0.00 7.42 3.59
CA PHE A 116 0.98 6.50 3.01
C PHE A 116 1.67 7.15 1.81
N ALA A 117 2.94 6.83 1.60
CA ALA A 117 3.68 7.27 0.42
C ALA A 117 4.83 6.30 0.10
N SER A 118 5.16 6.19 -1.18
CA SER A 118 6.37 5.48 -1.61
C SER A 118 7.66 6.22 -1.23
N GLU A 119 7.59 7.55 -1.08
CA GLU A 119 8.73 8.37 -0.73
C GLU A 119 8.43 9.23 0.51
N MET A 120 9.33 9.21 1.48
CA MET A 120 9.21 9.99 2.72
C MET A 120 9.03 11.50 2.45
N LYS A 121 9.68 12.04 1.40
CA LYS A 121 9.54 13.47 1.04
C LYS A 121 8.09 13.89 0.78
N SER A 122 7.23 12.99 0.32
CA SER A 122 5.81 13.27 0.11
C SER A 122 5.06 13.44 1.44
N ILE A 123 5.43 12.66 2.46
CA ILE A 123 4.89 12.82 3.82
C ILE A 123 5.40 14.12 4.44
N LEU A 124 6.69 14.42 4.29
CA LEU A 124 7.28 15.66 4.78
C LEU A 124 6.60 16.91 4.20
N ALA A 125 6.26 16.87 2.91
CA ALA A 125 5.55 17.97 2.25
C ALA A 125 4.12 18.20 2.79
N MET A 126 3.52 17.20 3.42
CA MET A 126 2.18 17.28 4.02
C MET A 126 2.21 17.57 5.53
N ALA A 127 3.38 17.55 6.15
CA ALA A 127 3.54 17.54 7.60
C ALA A 127 2.78 18.66 8.30
N GLU A 128 2.89 19.90 7.82
CA GLU A 128 2.17 21.05 8.37
C GLU A 128 0.64 20.87 8.26
N THR A 129 0.18 20.41 7.11
CA THR A 129 -1.27 20.24 6.85
C THR A 129 -1.90 19.18 7.75
N ILE A 130 -1.17 18.10 8.08
CA ILE A 130 -1.69 16.99 8.90
C ILE A 130 -1.26 17.07 10.36
N GLY A 131 -0.55 18.13 10.76
CA GLY A 131 -0.06 18.29 12.13
C GLY A 131 0.99 17.25 12.54
N LEU A 132 1.84 16.80 11.60
CA LEU A 132 2.88 15.82 11.85
C LEU A 132 4.10 16.45 12.51
N ASP A 133 4.49 15.96 13.67
CA ASP A 133 5.76 16.31 14.31
C ASP A 133 6.93 15.64 13.57
N LEU A 134 7.84 16.47 13.06
CA LEU A 134 9.04 16.08 12.30
C LEU A 134 10.29 15.92 13.17
N SER A 135 10.13 15.72 14.49
CA SER A 135 11.26 15.44 15.38
C SER A 135 12.12 14.27 14.85
N LEU A 136 13.43 14.41 14.98
CA LEU A 136 14.37 13.37 14.57
C LEU A 136 14.43 12.27 15.62
N ASP A 137 14.54 11.03 15.16
CA ASP A 137 14.78 9.87 16.01
C ASP A 137 16.30 9.72 16.26
N LYS A 138 16.72 9.90 17.51
CA LYS A 138 18.15 9.82 17.89
C LYS A 138 18.73 8.43 17.62
N ARG A 139 17.96 7.37 17.89
CA ARG A 139 18.40 6.00 17.65
C ARG A 139 18.56 5.70 16.16
N ALA A 140 17.63 6.22 15.35
CA ALA A 140 17.76 6.11 13.90
C ALA A 140 18.99 6.85 13.35
N ILE A 141 19.36 8.00 13.95
CA ILE A 141 20.58 8.71 13.61
C ILE A 141 21.83 7.90 14.00
N GLU A 142 21.85 7.30 15.21
CA GLU A 142 22.93 6.41 15.65
C GLU A 142 23.07 5.23 14.67
N HIS A 143 21.98 4.55 14.33
CA HIS A 143 21.99 3.47 13.35
C HIS A 143 22.55 3.94 11.99
N TYR A 144 22.15 5.13 11.52
CA TYR A 144 22.62 5.64 10.25
C TYR A 144 24.14 5.92 10.26
N VAL A 145 24.68 6.44 11.38
CA VAL A 145 26.11 6.69 11.52
C VAL A 145 26.90 5.37 11.53
N ASP A 146 26.41 4.36 12.24
CA ASP A 146 27.10 3.09 12.41
C ASP A 146 26.96 2.16 11.19
N LEU A 147 25.74 2.07 10.60
CA LEU A 147 25.39 1.11 9.58
C LEU A 147 25.30 1.69 8.17
N GLN A 148 25.32 3.02 8.02
CA GLN A 148 25.07 3.76 6.79
C GLN A 148 23.64 3.57 6.22
N TYR A 149 22.73 3.05 7.01
CA TYR A 149 21.28 2.98 6.73
C TYR A 149 20.48 2.94 8.03
N VAL A 150 19.19 3.21 7.95
CA VAL A 150 18.26 3.10 9.08
C VAL A 150 17.48 1.77 8.94
N PRO A 151 17.57 0.85 9.92
CA PRO A 151 16.80 -0.40 9.91
C PRO A 151 15.28 -0.17 9.89
N GLU A 152 14.55 -1.10 9.29
CA GLU A 152 13.08 -1.12 9.34
C GLU A 152 12.60 -1.52 10.75
N PRO A 153 11.45 -0.99 11.19
CA PRO A 153 10.52 -0.07 10.52
C PRO A 153 10.87 1.41 10.69
N GLU A 154 12.01 1.74 11.25
CA GLU A 154 12.40 3.10 11.62
C GLU A 154 12.67 3.98 10.37
N SER A 155 12.58 5.30 10.57
CA SER A 155 13.06 6.32 9.66
C SER A 155 13.84 7.38 10.45
N LEU A 156 14.46 8.36 9.80
CA LEU A 156 15.11 9.46 10.49
C LEU A 156 14.14 10.35 11.31
N HIS A 157 12.84 10.29 11.01
CA HIS A 157 11.80 11.00 11.75
C HIS A 157 11.03 10.03 12.65
N ALA A 158 10.89 10.36 13.94
CA ALA A 158 10.28 9.50 14.96
C ALA A 158 8.83 9.07 14.62
N ASN A 159 8.08 9.93 13.94
CA ASN A 159 6.66 9.72 13.62
C ASN A 159 6.41 9.27 12.17
N ILE A 160 7.46 8.95 11.41
CA ILE A 160 7.35 8.35 10.08
C ILE A 160 7.97 6.95 10.11
N ARG A 161 7.21 5.96 9.72
CA ARG A 161 7.65 4.56 9.69
C ARG A 161 7.62 3.98 8.29
N ARG A 162 8.40 2.94 8.06
CA ARG A 162 8.29 2.06 6.89
C ARG A 162 7.36 0.90 7.21
N VAL A 163 6.57 0.49 6.23
CA VAL A 163 5.98 -0.85 6.26
C VAL A 163 7.13 -1.83 6.08
N GLU A 164 7.29 -2.78 7.01
CA GLU A 164 8.37 -3.76 6.95
C GLU A 164 8.21 -4.68 5.73
N SER A 165 9.33 -5.20 5.25
CA SER A 165 9.35 -6.18 4.16
C SER A 165 8.55 -7.43 4.53
N GLY A 166 7.67 -7.89 3.62
CA GLY A 166 6.79 -9.04 3.86
C GLY A 166 5.74 -8.79 4.95
N CYS A 167 5.34 -7.53 5.16
CA CYS A 167 4.34 -7.20 6.15
C CYS A 167 3.14 -6.47 5.54
N THR A 168 2.00 -6.65 6.21
CA THR A 168 0.79 -5.87 6.00
C THR A 168 0.59 -4.90 7.16
N VAL A 169 -0.15 -3.83 6.90
CA VAL A 169 -0.62 -2.87 7.91
C VAL A 169 -2.10 -2.63 7.64
N THR A 170 -2.93 -2.94 8.62
CA THR A 170 -4.38 -2.69 8.57
C THR A 170 -4.75 -1.62 9.59
N LEU A 171 -5.40 -0.58 9.10
CA LEU A 171 -5.94 0.51 9.91
C LEU A 171 -7.46 0.39 9.96
N LYS A 172 -8.01 0.21 11.16
CA LYS A 172 -9.44 0.12 11.38
C LYS A 172 -10.03 1.43 11.88
N PRO A 173 -11.34 1.63 11.76
CA PRO A 173 -12.03 2.72 12.44
C PRO A 173 -11.68 2.77 13.92
N GLY A 174 -11.40 3.97 14.45
CA GLY A 174 -10.96 4.12 15.85
C GLY A 174 -9.44 4.18 16.01
N GLY A 175 -8.67 4.06 14.91
CA GLY A 175 -7.21 4.26 14.93
C GLY A 175 -6.40 3.03 15.31
N GLU A 176 -7.03 1.86 15.42
CA GLU A 176 -6.32 0.60 15.63
C GLU A 176 -5.43 0.29 14.42
N VAL A 177 -4.14 0.09 14.67
CA VAL A 177 -3.13 -0.29 13.67
C VAL A 177 -2.69 -1.72 13.97
N VAL A 178 -2.94 -2.63 13.04
CA VAL A 178 -2.52 -4.03 13.13
C VAL A 178 -1.48 -4.28 12.03
N SER A 179 -0.33 -4.82 12.40
CA SER A 179 0.72 -5.21 11.46
C SER A 179 0.98 -6.70 11.59
N ASP A 180 0.93 -7.40 10.46
CA ASP A 180 1.15 -8.85 10.37
C ASP A 180 2.22 -9.16 9.31
N ARG A 181 3.05 -10.17 9.57
CA ARG A 181 3.99 -10.72 8.59
C ARG A 181 3.34 -11.90 7.87
N TYR A 182 3.48 -11.95 6.54
CA TYR A 182 2.90 -12.98 5.67
C TYR A 182 3.97 -13.80 4.92
#